data_d6ce932dacff69bdd5521c84a6ec42cc
#
_entry.id   d6ce932dacff69bdd5521c84a6ec42cc
#
_cell.length_a   1.000
_cell.length_b   1.000
_cell.length_c   1.000
_cell.angle_alpha   90.00
_cell.angle_beta   90.00
_cell.angle_gamma   90.00
#
_symmetry.space_group_name_H-M   'P 1'
#
loop_
_entity.id
_entity.type
_entity.pdbx_description
1 polymer ?
#
loop_
_entity_poly.entity_id
_entity_poly.type
_entity_poly.pdbx_seq_one_letter_code
_entity_poly.pdbx_strand_id
1 'polypeptide(L)'
;MLTANGYNAAQLAMPKAIRGIPNFTDITPAQLTDIRTAFAEAGIEISVLSCYQDLSNPDTAIRENAVAAVCRALHYQKAVGAKHVGSESACRDLTEDEKAATLPLLTDSILRIVEQAAKIDACFALEPVFVHTLGTVEKLRTLKEAVADHDHFHIIFDPVNVLTAADVPRQAAFWPAWCEVIGKDLACVHM
;
A
#
# COMPACT_ATOMS: atom_id res chain seq x y z
N MET A 1 21.29 5.84 11.90
CA MET A 1 20.45 5.30 13.02
C MET A 1 19.86 3.93 12.68
N LEU A 2 19.17 3.72 11.52
CA LEU A 2 18.61 2.41 11.15
C LEU A 2 19.68 1.31 11.06
N THR A 3 20.72 1.51 10.29
CA THR A 3 21.85 0.56 10.12
C THR A 3 22.58 0.25 11.42
N ALA A 4 22.71 1.22 12.32
CA ALA A 4 23.30 1.00 13.64
C ALA A 4 22.47 0.05 14.53
N ASN A 5 21.22 -0.17 14.20
CA ASN A 5 20.31 -1.11 14.87
C ASN A 5 20.04 -2.38 14.01
N GLY A 6 20.85 -2.59 12.97
CA GLY A 6 20.76 -3.80 12.14
C GLY A 6 19.66 -3.79 11.07
N TYR A 7 18.95 -2.68 10.87
CA TYR A 7 17.96 -2.55 9.80
C TYR A 7 18.64 -2.29 8.45
N ASN A 8 18.16 -2.96 7.40
CA ASN A 8 18.64 -2.81 6.01
C ASN A 8 17.52 -2.40 5.04
N ALA A 9 16.30 -2.26 5.50
CA ALA A 9 15.16 -1.79 4.73
C ALA A 9 14.29 -0.83 5.53
N ALA A 10 13.54 0.02 4.85
CA ALA A 10 12.60 0.95 5.46
C ALA A 10 11.43 1.24 4.53
N GLN A 11 10.28 1.56 5.12
CA GLN A 11 9.17 2.19 4.43
C GLN A 11 9.38 3.71 4.46
N LEU A 12 9.19 4.37 3.32
CA LEU A 12 9.39 5.81 3.18
C LEU A 12 8.07 6.54 2.92
N ALA A 13 7.60 7.30 3.91
CA ALA A 13 6.51 8.27 3.73
C ALA A 13 7.11 9.65 3.42
N MET A 14 7.44 9.94 2.15
CA MET A 14 8.14 11.17 1.75
C MET A 14 7.52 12.45 2.33
N PRO A 15 6.17 12.65 2.28
CA PRO A 15 5.57 13.87 2.82
C PRO A 15 5.74 14.05 4.33
N LYS A 16 5.98 12.96 5.06
CA LYS A 16 6.19 12.98 6.51
C LYS A 16 7.68 13.04 6.89
N ALA A 17 8.53 12.43 6.07
CA ALA A 17 9.94 12.20 6.40
C ALA A 17 10.90 13.19 5.77
N ILE A 18 10.56 13.76 4.60
CA ILE A 18 11.48 14.59 3.83
C ILE A 18 11.06 16.05 3.89
N ARG A 19 11.91 16.89 4.47
CA ARG A 19 11.67 18.33 4.52
C ARG A 19 11.56 18.91 3.10
N GLY A 20 10.52 19.70 2.85
CA GLY A 20 10.29 20.35 1.54
C GLY A 20 9.54 19.50 0.53
N ILE A 21 9.04 18.31 0.92
CA ILE A 21 8.16 17.46 0.12
C ILE A 21 6.83 17.28 0.87
N PRO A 22 5.87 18.21 0.76
CA PRO A 22 4.63 18.13 1.52
C PRO A 22 3.59 17.13 0.93
N ASN A 23 3.78 16.72 -0.32
CA ASN A 23 2.89 15.81 -1.06
C ASN A 23 3.62 15.18 -2.25
N PHE A 24 2.90 14.43 -3.10
CA PHE A 24 3.43 13.77 -4.31
C PHE A 24 3.27 14.63 -5.59
N THR A 25 3.03 15.93 -5.47
CA THR A 25 3.11 16.89 -6.58
C THR A 25 4.44 17.63 -6.50
N ASP A 26 4.91 18.17 -7.61
CA ASP A 26 6.07 19.08 -7.67
C ASP A 26 7.40 18.55 -7.08
N ILE A 27 7.58 17.22 -7.01
CA ILE A 27 8.85 16.63 -6.61
C ILE A 27 9.81 16.68 -7.80
N THR A 28 10.92 17.36 -7.62
CA THR A 28 11.90 17.54 -8.69
C THR A 28 12.76 16.27 -8.88
N PRO A 29 13.29 16.04 -10.09
CA PRO A 29 14.24 14.95 -10.32
C PRO A 29 15.48 14.98 -9.41
N ALA A 30 15.96 16.19 -9.05
CA ALA A 30 17.08 16.34 -8.10
C ALA A 30 16.72 15.81 -6.72
N GLN A 31 15.54 16.16 -6.17
CA GLN A 31 15.09 15.65 -4.88
C GLN A 31 14.96 14.12 -4.87
N LEU A 32 14.44 13.52 -5.96
CA LEU A 32 14.35 12.06 -6.06
C LEU A 32 15.73 11.40 -6.10
N THR A 33 16.68 12.01 -6.81
CA THR A 33 18.07 11.55 -6.86
C THR A 33 18.75 11.65 -5.49
N ASP A 34 18.57 12.76 -4.78
CA ASP A 34 19.13 12.97 -3.44
C ASP A 34 18.60 11.93 -2.45
N ILE A 35 17.29 11.64 -2.49
CA ILE A 35 16.66 10.61 -1.65
C ILE A 35 17.27 9.23 -1.95
N ARG A 36 17.33 8.86 -3.23
CA ARG A 36 17.90 7.59 -3.66
C ARG A 36 19.35 7.44 -3.20
N THR A 37 20.16 8.48 -3.40
CA THR A 37 21.57 8.49 -3.02
C THR A 37 21.72 8.34 -1.52
N ALA A 38 20.98 9.10 -0.72
CA ALA A 38 21.05 9.03 0.75
C ALA A 38 20.70 7.64 1.30
N PHE A 39 19.69 6.98 0.74
CA PHE A 39 19.31 5.62 1.13
C PHE A 39 20.36 4.59 0.69
N ALA A 40 20.89 4.72 -0.53
CA ALA A 40 21.95 3.84 -1.04
C ALA A 40 23.25 3.97 -0.22
N GLU A 41 23.68 5.18 0.10
CA GLU A 41 24.88 5.44 0.95
C GLU A 41 24.69 4.92 2.37
N ALA A 42 23.46 4.95 2.88
CA ALA A 42 23.13 4.38 4.18
C ALA A 42 23.00 2.84 4.15
N GLY A 43 23.05 2.19 2.99
CA GLY A 43 22.80 0.74 2.85
C GLY A 43 21.39 0.32 3.23
N ILE A 44 20.40 1.21 3.06
CA ILE A 44 18.98 0.97 3.37
C ILE A 44 18.18 0.87 2.07
N GLU A 45 17.48 -0.24 1.91
CA GLU A 45 16.50 -0.42 0.82
C GLU A 45 15.20 0.31 1.15
N ILE A 46 14.58 0.96 0.16
CA ILE A 46 13.21 1.46 0.30
C ILE A 46 12.27 0.33 -0.14
N SER A 47 11.72 -0.41 0.82
CA SER A 47 10.79 -1.50 0.56
C SER A 47 9.45 -0.99 0.01
N VAL A 48 8.92 0.07 0.61
CA VAL A 48 7.65 0.70 0.23
C VAL A 48 7.78 2.21 0.23
N LEU A 49 7.36 2.83 -0.86
CA LEU A 49 7.08 4.27 -0.94
C LEU A 49 5.62 4.49 -0.56
N SER A 50 5.37 5.02 0.64
CA SER A 50 4.02 5.18 1.18
C SER A 50 3.27 6.34 0.55
N CYS A 51 2.13 6.06 -0.04
CA CYS A 51 1.18 7.03 -0.58
C CYS A 51 -0.24 6.67 -0.10
N TYR A 52 -0.48 6.84 1.20
CA TYR A 52 -1.77 6.48 1.81
C TYR A 52 -2.87 7.43 1.37
N GLN A 53 -3.89 6.87 0.73
CA GLN A 53 -5.02 7.58 0.11
C GLN A 53 -6.34 6.84 0.40
N ASP A 54 -7.46 7.56 0.41
CA ASP A 54 -8.80 6.97 0.53
C ASP A 54 -9.30 6.48 -0.85
N LEU A 55 -8.83 5.29 -1.23
CA LEU A 55 -9.09 4.66 -2.53
C LEU A 55 -10.52 4.13 -2.66
N SER A 56 -11.25 4.05 -1.57
CA SER A 56 -12.63 3.57 -1.51
C SER A 56 -13.66 4.66 -1.21
N ASN A 57 -13.27 5.94 -1.24
CA ASN A 57 -14.15 7.05 -0.89
C ASN A 57 -15.40 7.08 -1.79
N PRO A 58 -16.62 7.16 -1.22
CA PRO A 58 -17.85 7.26 -2.01
C PRO A 58 -17.96 8.59 -2.80
N ASP A 59 -17.30 9.66 -2.34
CA ASP A 59 -17.17 10.89 -3.14
C ASP A 59 -16.21 10.65 -4.29
N THR A 60 -16.74 10.76 -5.51
CA THR A 60 -15.98 10.51 -6.73
C THR A 60 -14.80 11.44 -6.89
N ALA A 61 -14.92 12.73 -6.54
CA ALA A 61 -13.83 13.70 -6.70
C ALA A 61 -12.67 13.39 -5.74
N ILE A 62 -12.97 13.00 -4.50
CA ILE A 62 -11.95 12.56 -3.52
C ILE A 62 -11.26 11.29 -4.01
N ARG A 63 -12.02 10.30 -4.48
CA ARG A 63 -11.49 9.03 -4.97
C ARG A 63 -10.63 9.21 -6.22
N GLU A 64 -11.06 10.02 -7.19
CA GLU A 64 -10.26 10.33 -8.39
C GLU A 64 -8.93 11.00 -8.03
N ASN A 65 -8.93 11.95 -7.08
CA ASN A 65 -7.71 12.57 -6.58
C ASN A 65 -6.79 11.56 -5.88
N ALA A 66 -7.37 10.62 -5.13
CA ALA A 66 -6.64 9.54 -4.46
C ALA A 66 -5.94 8.62 -5.46
N VAL A 67 -6.66 8.14 -6.47
CA VAL A 67 -6.10 7.31 -7.57
C VAL A 67 -4.99 8.08 -8.30
N ALA A 68 -5.23 9.33 -8.66
CA ALA A 68 -4.24 10.16 -9.32
C ALA A 68 -2.97 10.39 -8.48
N ALA A 69 -3.10 10.50 -7.14
CA ALA A 69 -1.95 10.63 -6.24
C ALA A 69 -1.10 9.35 -6.22
N VAL A 70 -1.74 8.18 -6.13
CA VAL A 70 -1.04 6.89 -6.18
C VAL A 70 -0.37 6.70 -7.54
N CYS A 71 -1.05 6.99 -8.64
CA CYS A 71 -0.47 6.91 -9.98
C CYS A 71 0.77 7.83 -10.12
N ARG A 72 0.75 9.04 -9.55
CA ARG A 72 1.95 9.89 -9.50
C ARG A 72 3.07 9.27 -8.68
N ALA A 73 2.76 8.68 -7.53
CA ALA A 73 3.76 8.00 -6.70
C ALA A 73 4.42 6.83 -7.44
N LEU A 74 3.68 6.08 -8.28
CA LEU A 74 4.24 5.01 -9.12
C LEU A 74 5.34 5.53 -10.06
N HIS A 75 5.20 6.72 -10.63
CA HIS A 75 6.26 7.32 -11.45
C HIS A 75 7.54 7.65 -10.66
N TYR A 76 7.42 7.88 -9.34
CA TYR A 76 8.57 8.17 -8.49
C TYR A 76 9.26 6.90 -7.97
N GLN A 77 8.57 5.76 -7.98
CA GLN A 77 9.05 4.49 -7.42
C GLN A 77 10.48 4.14 -7.89
N LYS A 78 10.67 4.07 -9.20
CA LYS A 78 11.99 3.72 -9.78
C LYS A 78 13.03 4.81 -9.53
N ALA A 79 12.63 6.07 -9.57
CA ALA A 79 13.53 7.19 -9.36
C ALA A 79 14.15 7.20 -7.96
N VAL A 80 13.37 6.88 -6.93
CA VAL A 80 13.87 6.75 -5.55
C VAL A 80 14.44 5.37 -5.22
N GLY A 81 14.28 4.38 -6.11
CA GLY A 81 14.73 3.01 -5.89
C GLY A 81 13.85 2.19 -4.96
N ALA A 82 12.57 2.55 -4.82
CA ALA A 82 11.61 1.78 -4.02
C ALA A 82 11.14 0.51 -4.74
N LYS A 83 10.84 -0.54 -3.98
CA LYS A 83 10.31 -1.80 -4.52
C LYS A 83 8.83 -1.70 -4.89
N HIS A 84 8.04 -1.03 -4.04
CA HIS A 84 6.59 -0.90 -4.20
C HIS A 84 6.14 0.52 -3.86
N VAL A 85 5.00 0.95 -4.41
CA VAL A 85 4.20 2.04 -3.86
C VAL A 85 3.11 1.42 -3.01
N GLY A 86 2.95 1.86 -1.77
CA GLY A 86 1.99 1.31 -0.83
C GLY A 86 0.88 2.27 -0.46
N SER A 87 -0.36 1.77 -0.30
CA SER A 87 -1.50 2.49 0.25
C SER A 87 -2.37 1.57 1.11
N GLU A 88 -3.19 2.17 1.97
CA GLU A 88 -4.34 1.52 2.58
C GLU A 88 -5.58 1.67 1.70
N SER A 89 -6.69 1.02 2.06
CA SER A 89 -7.92 1.07 1.27
C SER A 89 -8.81 2.27 1.58
N ALA A 90 -8.69 2.84 2.78
CA ALA A 90 -9.43 4.01 3.25
C ALA A 90 -8.57 4.84 4.21
N CYS A 91 -9.03 6.05 4.58
CA CYS A 91 -8.38 6.92 5.56
C CYS A 91 -9.28 7.19 6.77
N ARG A 92 -10.31 6.39 6.98
CA ARG A 92 -11.29 6.50 8.07
C ARG A 92 -11.85 5.15 8.45
N ASP A 93 -12.32 5.03 9.67
CA ASP A 93 -13.04 3.85 10.15
C ASP A 93 -14.39 3.73 9.44
N LEU A 94 -14.75 2.51 9.04
CA LEU A 94 -15.97 2.18 8.31
C LEU A 94 -16.79 1.15 9.08
N THR A 95 -18.11 1.31 9.07
CA THR A 95 -19.03 0.26 9.46
C THR A 95 -19.03 -0.89 8.44
N GLU A 96 -19.56 -2.08 8.81
CA GLU A 96 -19.58 -3.22 7.89
C GLU A 96 -20.43 -2.93 6.64
N ASP A 97 -21.54 -2.18 6.78
CA ASP A 97 -22.38 -1.78 5.63
C ASP A 97 -21.61 -0.83 4.70
N GLU A 98 -20.86 0.13 5.24
CA GLU A 98 -20.00 1.02 4.45
C GLU A 98 -18.87 0.24 3.76
N LYS A 99 -18.21 -0.70 4.45
CA LYS A 99 -17.18 -1.56 3.85
C LYS A 99 -17.75 -2.39 2.69
N ALA A 100 -18.97 -2.92 2.83
CA ALA A 100 -19.64 -3.66 1.76
C ALA A 100 -19.97 -2.74 0.57
N ALA A 101 -20.49 -1.54 0.84
CA ALA A 101 -20.85 -0.58 -0.20
C ALA A 101 -19.63 0.00 -0.94
N THR A 102 -18.48 0.12 -0.26
CA THR A 102 -17.27 0.72 -0.82
C THR A 102 -16.32 -0.28 -1.47
N LEU A 103 -16.49 -1.59 -1.28
CA LEU A 103 -15.63 -2.62 -1.90
C LEU A 103 -15.62 -2.56 -3.44
N PRO A 104 -16.74 -2.37 -4.15
CA PRO A 104 -16.72 -2.19 -5.60
C PRO A 104 -15.95 -0.93 -6.04
N LEU A 105 -16.03 0.17 -5.26
CA LEU A 105 -15.30 1.39 -5.54
C LEU A 105 -13.79 1.22 -5.36
N LEU A 106 -13.39 0.51 -4.30
CA LEU A 106 -11.99 0.12 -4.09
C LEU A 106 -11.49 -0.73 -5.26
N THR A 107 -12.27 -1.73 -5.67
CA THR A 107 -11.91 -2.63 -6.77
C THR A 107 -11.64 -1.86 -8.06
N ASP A 108 -12.51 -0.92 -8.44
CA ASP A 108 -12.31 -0.04 -9.60
C ASP A 108 -11.01 0.77 -9.48
N SER A 109 -10.79 1.38 -8.32
CA SER A 109 -9.56 2.16 -8.05
C SER A 109 -8.30 1.31 -8.19
N ILE A 110 -8.29 0.10 -7.64
CA ILE A 110 -7.15 -0.82 -7.69
C ILE A 110 -6.88 -1.28 -9.12
N LEU A 111 -7.89 -1.67 -9.89
CA LEU A 111 -7.74 -2.07 -11.29
C LEU A 111 -7.06 -0.97 -12.12
N ARG A 112 -7.49 0.28 -11.96
CA ARG A 112 -6.90 1.43 -12.66
C ARG A 112 -5.46 1.71 -12.23
N ILE A 113 -5.15 1.59 -10.94
CA ILE A 113 -3.79 1.76 -10.41
C ILE A 113 -2.88 0.66 -10.95
N VAL A 114 -3.32 -0.58 -10.92
CA VAL A 114 -2.53 -1.74 -11.36
C VAL A 114 -2.32 -1.70 -12.88
N GLU A 115 -3.33 -1.30 -13.66
CA GLU A 115 -3.18 -1.07 -15.10
C GLU A 115 -2.13 0.03 -15.40
N GLN A 116 -2.12 1.11 -14.61
CA GLN A 116 -1.09 2.14 -14.76
C GLN A 116 0.29 1.65 -14.32
N ALA A 117 0.37 0.88 -13.25
CA ALA A 117 1.61 0.28 -12.77
C ALA A 117 2.23 -0.63 -13.85
N ALA A 118 1.41 -1.46 -14.51
CA ALA A 118 1.84 -2.31 -15.61
C ALA A 118 2.42 -1.54 -16.80
N LYS A 119 1.80 -0.41 -17.18
CA LYS A 119 2.27 0.43 -18.31
C LYS A 119 3.68 0.98 -18.09
N ILE A 120 4.08 1.22 -16.85
CA ILE A 120 5.37 1.82 -16.50
C ILE A 120 6.31 0.84 -15.79
N ASP A 121 5.92 -0.44 -15.71
CA ASP A 121 6.66 -1.50 -15.04
C ASP A 121 6.98 -1.13 -13.56
N ALA A 122 5.98 -0.64 -12.84
CA ALA A 122 6.01 -0.33 -11.41
C ALA A 122 5.16 -1.35 -10.63
N CYS A 123 5.29 -1.39 -9.29
CA CYS A 123 4.54 -2.31 -8.44
C CYS A 123 3.75 -1.53 -7.38
N PHE A 124 2.47 -1.86 -7.25
CA PHE A 124 1.59 -1.34 -6.22
C PHE A 124 1.34 -2.40 -5.14
N ALA A 125 1.31 -2.00 -3.88
CA ALA A 125 0.99 -2.87 -2.76
C ALA A 125 -0.11 -2.25 -1.89
N LEU A 126 -1.13 -3.05 -1.55
CA LEU A 126 -2.26 -2.63 -0.73
C LEU A 126 -2.16 -3.24 0.66
N GLU A 127 -2.38 -2.43 1.68
CA GLU A 127 -2.38 -2.84 3.09
C GLU A 127 -3.81 -3.04 3.59
N PRO A 128 -4.22 -4.27 3.94
CA PRO A 128 -5.48 -4.52 4.63
C PRO A 128 -5.46 -3.97 6.05
N VAL A 129 -6.57 -3.30 6.45
CA VAL A 129 -6.76 -2.78 7.80
C VAL A 129 -8.20 -3.07 8.23
N PHE A 130 -8.39 -3.64 9.43
CA PHE A 130 -9.69 -4.19 9.86
C PHE A 130 -10.81 -3.13 9.92
N VAL A 131 -10.50 -1.86 10.19
CA VAL A 131 -11.47 -0.75 10.21
C VAL A 131 -11.77 -0.16 8.82
N HIS A 132 -11.01 -0.53 7.79
CA HIS A 132 -11.14 -0.03 6.42
C HIS A 132 -11.95 -0.97 5.53
N THR A 133 -12.19 -0.58 4.29
CA THR A 133 -12.92 -1.38 3.28
C THR A 133 -12.35 -2.80 3.16
N LEU A 134 -11.02 -2.94 3.13
CA LEU A 134 -10.33 -4.22 2.99
C LEU A 134 -9.91 -4.76 4.37
N GLY A 135 -10.87 -5.10 5.20
CA GLY A 135 -10.63 -5.50 6.59
C GLY A 135 -10.74 -7.00 6.88
N THR A 136 -11.07 -7.86 5.90
CA THR A 136 -11.23 -9.30 6.10
C THR A 136 -10.62 -10.13 4.98
N VAL A 137 -10.33 -11.41 5.28
CA VAL A 137 -9.82 -12.39 4.31
C VAL A 137 -10.75 -12.55 3.11
N GLU A 138 -12.06 -12.56 3.35
CA GLU A 138 -13.08 -12.73 2.30
C GLU A 138 -13.07 -11.54 1.34
N LYS A 139 -12.99 -10.31 1.87
CA LYS A 139 -12.90 -9.09 1.03
C LYS A 139 -11.60 -9.05 0.24
N LEU A 140 -10.47 -9.48 0.84
CA LEU A 140 -9.21 -9.60 0.11
C LEU A 140 -9.29 -10.64 -1.00
N ARG A 141 -9.91 -11.80 -0.75
CA ARG A 141 -10.14 -12.83 -1.77
C ARG A 141 -10.96 -12.27 -2.93
N THR A 142 -12.09 -11.61 -2.65
CA THR A 142 -12.94 -10.98 -3.67
C THR A 142 -12.15 -9.96 -4.50
N LEU A 143 -11.34 -9.11 -3.87
CA LEU A 143 -10.52 -8.14 -4.58
C LEU A 143 -9.47 -8.83 -5.46
N LYS A 144 -8.78 -9.85 -4.95
CA LYS A 144 -7.77 -10.60 -5.73
C LYS A 144 -8.37 -11.34 -6.91
N GLU A 145 -9.57 -11.91 -6.76
CA GLU A 145 -10.31 -12.52 -7.88
C GLU A 145 -10.61 -11.51 -8.99
N ALA A 146 -10.98 -10.27 -8.63
CA ALA A 146 -11.27 -9.20 -9.59
C ALA A 146 -10.00 -8.66 -10.27
N VAL A 147 -8.90 -8.53 -9.52
CA VAL A 147 -7.60 -8.08 -10.04
C VAL A 147 -6.91 -9.18 -10.83
N ALA A 148 -7.30 -10.43 -10.61
CA ALA A 148 -6.65 -11.63 -11.13
C ALA A 148 -5.15 -11.73 -10.74
N ASP A 149 -4.40 -12.65 -11.35
CA ASP A 149 -2.96 -12.82 -11.12
C ASP A 149 -2.16 -11.73 -11.84
N HIS A 150 -2.16 -10.51 -11.28
CA HIS A 150 -1.48 -9.38 -11.88
C HIS A 150 -0.11 -9.15 -11.21
N ASP A 151 0.98 -9.31 -11.98
CA ASP A 151 2.37 -9.22 -11.48
C ASP A 151 2.76 -7.86 -10.86
N HIS A 152 1.92 -6.84 -11.01
CA HIS A 152 2.12 -5.50 -10.48
C HIS A 152 1.26 -5.17 -9.25
N PHE A 153 0.49 -6.17 -8.74
CA PHE A 153 -0.33 -6.05 -7.54
C PHE A 153 0.18 -6.92 -6.41
N HIS A 154 0.45 -6.33 -5.25
CA HIS A 154 1.00 -7.00 -4.09
C HIS A 154 0.25 -6.59 -2.81
N ILE A 155 0.55 -7.27 -1.70
CA ILE A 155 -0.05 -7.03 -0.38
C ILE A 155 1.04 -6.67 0.63
N ILE A 156 0.84 -5.58 1.34
CA ILE A 156 1.56 -5.29 2.58
C ILE A 156 0.77 -5.97 3.70
N PHE A 157 1.41 -6.82 4.46
CA PHE A 157 0.75 -7.53 5.55
C PHE A 157 1.20 -6.99 6.91
N ASP A 158 0.30 -6.29 7.59
CA ASP A 158 0.44 -5.90 8.98
C ASP A 158 -0.48 -6.77 9.83
N PRO A 159 0.06 -7.74 10.59
CA PRO A 159 -0.75 -8.62 11.43
C PRO A 159 -1.57 -7.88 12.47
N VAL A 160 -1.06 -6.77 13.01
CA VAL A 160 -1.78 -5.97 14.02
C VAL A 160 -2.96 -5.24 13.41
N ASN A 161 -2.80 -4.73 12.18
CA ASN A 161 -3.83 -3.97 11.48
C ASN A 161 -5.03 -4.82 11.00
N VAL A 162 -4.88 -6.14 10.93
CA VAL A 162 -6.00 -7.02 10.54
C VAL A 162 -6.61 -7.79 11.72
N LEU A 163 -5.94 -7.80 12.89
CA LEU A 163 -6.38 -8.57 14.06
C LEU A 163 -7.37 -7.76 14.89
N THR A 164 -8.55 -8.34 15.14
CA THR A 164 -9.51 -7.79 16.09
C THR A 164 -9.47 -8.52 17.44
N ALA A 165 -10.01 -7.92 18.50
CA ALA A 165 -10.13 -8.57 19.80
C ALA A 165 -10.90 -9.90 19.73
N ALA A 166 -11.88 -10.01 18.81
CA ALA A 166 -12.65 -11.23 18.58
C ALA A 166 -11.84 -12.35 17.91
N ASP A 167 -10.75 -12.01 17.22
CA ASP A 167 -9.90 -12.97 16.51
C ASP A 167 -8.79 -13.55 17.39
N VAL A 168 -8.44 -12.86 18.49
CA VAL A 168 -7.36 -13.30 19.39
C VAL A 168 -7.54 -14.77 19.86
N PRO A 169 -8.74 -15.24 20.26
CA PRO A 169 -8.93 -16.66 20.64
C PRO A 169 -8.81 -17.64 19.46
N ARG A 170 -8.87 -17.17 18.22
CA ARG A 170 -8.93 -17.97 16.98
C ARG A 170 -7.66 -17.88 16.14
N GLN A 171 -6.58 -17.34 16.67
CA GLN A 171 -5.35 -17.05 15.92
C GLN A 171 -4.78 -18.29 15.17
N ALA A 172 -4.93 -19.48 15.73
CA ALA A 172 -4.48 -20.72 15.08
C ALA A 172 -5.11 -20.98 13.70
N ALA A 173 -6.34 -20.49 13.47
CA ALA A 173 -7.02 -20.58 12.18
C ALA A 173 -6.94 -19.24 11.40
N PHE A 174 -6.85 -18.13 12.11
CA PHE A 174 -6.86 -16.77 11.53
C PHE A 174 -5.62 -16.52 10.64
N TRP A 175 -4.42 -16.76 11.15
CA TRP A 175 -3.18 -16.53 10.40
C TRP A 175 -3.03 -17.38 9.14
N PRO A 176 -3.29 -18.70 9.17
CA PRO A 176 -3.27 -19.52 7.96
C PRO A 176 -4.19 -19.02 6.86
N ALA A 177 -5.40 -18.53 7.19
CA ALA A 177 -6.33 -18.01 6.21
C ALA A 177 -5.81 -16.75 5.50
N TRP A 178 -5.18 -15.82 6.25
CA TRP A 178 -4.51 -14.65 5.66
C TRP A 178 -3.33 -15.05 4.79
N CYS A 179 -2.46 -15.93 5.28
CA CYS A 179 -1.29 -16.42 4.53
C CYS A 179 -1.69 -17.12 3.24
N GLU A 180 -2.76 -17.92 3.26
CA GLU A 180 -3.29 -18.60 2.07
C GLU A 180 -3.73 -17.59 1.00
N VAL A 181 -4.50 -16.57 1.39
CA VAL A 181 -5.03 -15.59 0.43
C VAL A 181 -3.95 -14.65 -0.09
N ILE A 182 -3.02 -14.22 0.76
CA ILE A 182 -1.90 -13.38 0.34
C ILE A 182 -0.99 -14.16 -0.60
N GLY A 183 -0.56 -15.36 -0.21
CA GLY A 183 0.24 -16.26 -1.03
C GLY A 183 1.53 -15.63 -1.55
N LYS A 184 1.74 -15.74 -2.86
CA LYS A 184 2.92 -15.22 -3.58
C LYS A 184 2.97 -13.69 -3.68
N ASP A 185 1.84 -13.02 -3.43
CA ASP A 185 1.71 -11.57 -3.65
C ASP A 185 2.13 -10.73 -2.44
N LEU A 186 2.79 -11.35 -1.46
CA LEU A 186 3.34 -10.65 -0.30
C LEU A 186 4.47 -9.70 -0.72
N ALA A 187 4.27 -8.40 -0.54
CA ALA A 187 5.30 -7.37 -0.75
C ALA A 187 6.25 -7.27 0.45
N CYS A 188 5.70 -7.10 1.63
CA CYS A 188 6.44 -7.04 2.90
C CYS A 188 5.50 -7.29 4.07
N VAL A 189 6.09 -7.53 5.24
CA VAL A 189 5.39 -7.63 6.53
C VAL A 189 5.74 -6.40 7.36
N HIS A 190 4.75 -5.73 7.92
CA HIS A 190 4.95 -4.74 8.97
C HIS A 190 4.96 -5.44 10.34
N MET A 191 5.88 -5.00 11.22
CA MET A 191 6.03 -5.56 12.58
C MET A 191 6.25 -4.42 13.59
#